data_2fd4a6754dc94979166a5e37e7963e1c
#
_entry.id   2fd4a6754dc94979166a5e37e7963e1c
#
_cell.length_a   1.000
_cell.length_b   1.000
_cell.length_c   1.000
_cell.angle_alpha   90.00
_cell.angle_beta   90.00
_cell.angle_gamma   90.00
#
_symmetry.space_group_name_H-M   'P 1'
#
loop_
_entity.id
_entity.type
_entity.pdbx_description
1 polymer ?
#
loop_
_entity_poly.entity_id
_entity_poly.type
_entity_poly.pdbx_seq_one_letter_code
_entity_poly.pdbx_strand_id
1 'polypeptide(L)'
;MKYEIFNNNFFIQFRAPNAEEFIKELETENNIDNSVFSWGSLCTVDRVPLTWQKYMDFMSPSLHVLSDQIGKPFQYIMTDPWLNIYSQGGFQEVHDHWDNDFSCVLFLTEGSNFYFHDRNKIAMSLRMKKLLDHPYINDNWIPKVNVGDIMFFPSHMLHGVSPNKSKELRKTFSCNFKITDN
;
A
#
# COMPACT_ATOMS: atom_id res chain seq x y z
N MET A 1 30.17 17.03 -9.12
CA MET A 1 28.90 17.75 -8.77
C MET A 1 28.15 16.86 -7.80
N LYS A 2 27.92 17.28 -6.56
CA LYS A 2 27.13 16.55 -5.57
C LYS A 2 25.76 17.23 -5.49
N TYR A 3 24.68 16.50 -5.76
CA TYR A 3 23.32 16.98 -5.51
C TYR A 3 22.68 16.08 -4.49
N GLU A 4 21.88 16.65 -3.63
CA GLU A 4 21.11 15.94 -2.62
C GLU A 4 19.65 16.01 -3.03
N ILE A 5 18.98 14.84 -3.03
CA ILE A 5 17.53 14.75 -3.25
C ILE A 5 16.90 14.83 -1.88
N PHE A 6 16.23 15.92 -1.61
CA PHE A 6 15.41 16.09 -0.40
C PHE A 6 13.98 15.69 -0.74
N ASN A 7 13.64 14.46 -0.41
CA ASN A 7 12.29 13.95 -0.58
C ASN A 7 11.92 13.07 0.62
N ASN A 8 10.83 13.41 1.30
CA ASN A 8 10.29 12.63 2.42
C ASN A 8 9.48 11.41 2.00
N ASN A 9 9.34 11.18 0.71
CA ASN A 9 8.59 10.06 0.16
C ASN A 9 9.52 8.88 -0.09
N PHE A 10 9.22 7.75 0.55
CA PHE A 10 9.93 6.49 0.33
C PHE A 10 8.97 5.32 0.54
N PHE A 11 9.32 4.18 0.02
CA PHE A 11 8.68 2.92 0.38
C PHE A 11 9.74 1.82 0.51
N ILE A 12 9.44 0.84 1.32
CA ILE A 12 10.25 -0.36 1.52
C ILE A 12 9.41 -1.53 1.04
N GLN A 13 9.92 -2.28 0.06
CA GLN A 13 9.22 -3.42 -0.56
C GLN A 13 10.10 -4.65 -0.51
N PHE A 14 9.51 -5.76 -0.11
CA PHE A 14 10.15 -7.08 -0.12
C PHE A 14 9.08 -8.17 -0.18
N ARG A 15 9.50 -9.42 -0.47
CA ARG A 15 8.60 -10.57 -0.31
C ARG A 15 8.39 -10.83 1.17
N ALA A 16 7.13 -10.92 1.61
CA ALA A 16 6.82 -11.25 3.01
C ALA A 16 7.40 -12.64 3.34
N PRO A 17 8.10 -12.79 4.49
CA PRO A 17 8.77 -14.06 4.83
C PRO A 17 7.83 -15.27 4.92
N ASN A 18 6.58 -15.04 5.32
CA ASN A 18 5.52 -16.04 5.46
C ASN A 18 4.38 -15.81 4.44
N ALA A 19 4.71 -15.33 3.23
CA ALA A 19 3.71 -14.92 2.23
C ALA A 19 2.69 -16.01 1.91
N GLU A 20 3.12 -17.25 1.71
CA GLU A 20 2.24 -18.36 1.34
C GLU A 20 1.22 -18.69 2.43
N GLU A 21 1.67 -18.73 3.69
CA GLU A 21 0.78 -18.99 4.83
C GLU A 21 -0.20 -17.85 5.03
N PHE A 22 0.28 -16.62 4.92
CA PHE A 22 -0.54 -15.43 5.07
C PHE A 22 -1.61 -15.34 3.98
N ILE A 23 -1.26 -15.59 2.71
CA ILE A 23 -2.20 -15.61 1.58
C ILE A 23 -3.27 -16.67 1.80
N LYS A 24 -2.85 -17.89 2.16
CA LYS A 24 -3.76 -19.02 2.45
C LYS A 24 -4.75 -18.69 3.56
N GLU A 25 -4.29 -18.04 4.62
CA GLU A 25 -5.16 -17.61 5.71
C GLU A 25 -6.20 -16.59 5.24
N LEU A 26 -5.78 -15.59 4.45
CA LEU A 26 -6.67 -14.57 3.91
C LEU A 26 -7.67 -15.10 2.88
N GLU A 27 -7.36 -16.22 2.21
CA GLU A 27 -8.31 -16.88 1.30
C GLU A 27 -9.53 -17.41 2.05
N THR A 28 -9.41 -17.72 3.33
CA THR A 28 -10.54 -18.18 4.18
C THR A 28 -11.48 -17.04 4.60
N GLU A 29 -11.02 -15.79 4.53
CA GLU A 29 -11.75 -14.59 4.96
C GLU A 29 -12.60 -13.95 3.85
N ASN A 30 -12.82 -14.63 2.74
CA ASN A 30 -13.54 -14.11 1.56
C ASN A 30 -15.04 -13.84 1.77
N ASN A 31 -15.49 -13.59 2.97
CA ASN A 31 -16.89 -13.30 3.22
C ASN A 31 -17.21 -11.84 2.83
N ILE A 32 -17.53 -11.64 1.55
CA ILE A 32 -17.97 -10.35 1.00
C ILE A 32 -19.23 -9.83 1.68
N ASP A 33 -20.07 -10.73 2.24
CA ASP A 33 -21.28 -10.34 2.97
C ASP A 33 -20.99 -9.52 4.23
N ASN A 34 -19.75 -9.60 4.74
CA ASN A 34 -19.25 -8.77 5.84
C ASN A 34 -18.48 -7.54 5.37
N SER A 35 -18.47 -7.24 4.06
CA SER A 35 -17.78 -6.07 3.55
C SER A 35 -18.43 -4.79 4.08
N VAL A 36 -17.59 -3.88 4.56
CA VAL A 36 -17.99 -2.52 4.90
C VAL A 36 -17.70 -1.65 3.70
N PHE A 37 -18.71 -0.92 3.27
CA PHE A 37 -18.56 0.00 2.17
C PHE A 37 -17.53 1.07 2.52
N SER A 38 -16.48 1.19 1.72
CA SER A 38 -15.46 2.20 1.94
C SER A 38 -15.80 3.48 1.18
N TRP A 39 -15.89 4.58 1.87
CA TRP A 39 -15.81 5.96 1.37
C TRP A 39 -16.84 6.41 0.33
N GLY A 40 -18.02 5.86 0.34
CA GLY A 40 -19.16 6.38 -0.42
C GLY A 40 -19.01 6.27 -1.94
N SER A 41 -19.33 7.33 -2.65
CA SER A 41 -19.47 7.34 -4.11
C SER A 41 -18.16 7.45 -4.90
N LEU A 42 -17.01 7.59 -4.24
CA LEU A 42 -15.73 7.90 -4.89
C LEU A 42 -14.83 6.69 -5.11
N CYS A 43 -15.25 5.50 -4.69
CA CYS A 43 -14.50 4.26 -4.95
C CYS A 43 -15.43 3.06 -5.04
N THR A 44 -14.93 1.99 -5.66
CA THR A 44 -15.65 0.71 -5.77
C THR A 44 -14.73 -0.42 -5.36
N VAL A 45 -14.48 -0.50 -4.06
CA VAL A 45 -13.71 -1.57 -3.43
C VAL A 45 -14.52 -2.16 -2.29
N ASP A 46 -14.63 -3.48 -2.25
CA ASP A 46 -15.17 -4.18 -1.09
C ASP A 46 -14.09 -4.28 -0.03
N ARG A 47 -14.36 -3.77 1.15
CA ARG A 47 -13.43 -3.76 2.27
C ARG A 47 -13.94 -4.69 3.36
N VAL A 48 -13.21 -5.77 3.62
CA VAL A 48 -13.54 -6.73 4.68
C VAL A 48 -12.69 -6.41 5.89
N PRO A 49 -13.28 -5.94 7.02
CA PRO A 49 -12.55 -5.74 8.26
C PRO A 49 -12.01 -7.06 8.80
N LEU A 50 -10.78 -7.02 9.34
CA LEU A 50 -10.12 -8.19 9.89
C LEU A 50 -9.82 -7.97 11.38
N THR A 51 -9.71 -9.06 12.13
CA THR A 51 -9.38 -9.01 13.55
C THR A 51 -7.88 -8.81 13.74
N TRP A 52 -7.47 -7.68 14.31
CA TRP A 52 -6.06 -7.31 14.44
C TRP A 52 -5.23 -8.33 15.22
N GLN A 53 -5.77 -8.97 16.27
CA GLN A 53 -5.06 -9.98 17.07
C GLN A 53 -4.57 -11.14 16.22
N LYS A 54 -5.42 -11.65 15.32
CA LYS A 54 -5.08 -12.74 14.42
C LYS A 54 -3.96 -12.37 13.45
N TYR A 55 -4.06 -11.18 12.87
CA TYR A 55 -3.14 -10.77 11.81
C TYR A 55 -1.84 -10.15 12.31
N MET A 56 -1.75 -9.85 13.59
CA MET A 56 -0.52 -9.37 14.21
C MET A 56 0.60 -10.40 14.14
N ASP A 57 0.31 -11.67 14.40
CA ASP A 57 1.27 -12.76 14.32
C ASP A 57 1.75 -12.96 12.88
N PHE A 58 0.86 -12.86 11.90
CA PHE A 58 1.21 -12.92 10.48
C PHE A 58 2.06 -11.74 10.01
N MET A 59 1.86 -10.56 10.59
CA MET A 59 2.63 -9.36 10.26
C MET A 59 4.01 -9.33 10.92
N SER A 60 4.18 -9.99 12.05
CA SER A 60 5.40 -9.94 12.86
C SER A 60 6.69 -10.24 12.07
N PRO A 61 6.79 -11.29 11.23
CA PRO A 61 8.00 -11.54 10.45
C PRO A 61 8.33 -10.38 9.48
N SER A 62 7.33 -9.78 8.86
CA SER A 62 7.53 -8.64 7.96
C SER A 62 7.95 -7.38 8.70
N LEU A 63 7.44 -7.15 9.91
CA LEU A 63 7.83 -6.03 10.76
C LEU A 63 9.27 -6.15 11.28
N HIS A 64 9.76 -7.37 11.53
CA HIS A 64 11.16 -7.59 11.83
C HIS A 64 12.05 -7.20 10.65
N VAL A 65 11.72 -7.65 9.42
CA VAL A 65 12.46 -7.25 8.22
C VAL A 65 12.42 -5.73 8.03
N LEU A 66 11.27 -5.09 8.26
CA LEU A 66 11.15 -3.63 8.18
C LEU A 66 12.07 -2.93 9.19
N SER A 67 12.10 -3.39 10.44
CA SER A 67 12.97 -2.87 11.51
C SER A 67 14.45 -2.99 11.13
N ASP A 68 14.86 -4.12 10.57
CA ASP A 68 16.22 -4.36 10.09
C ASP A 68 16.60 -3.42 8.92
N GLN A 69 15.67 -3.19 7.99
CA GLN A 69 15.89 -2.27 6.86
C GLN A 69 16.00 -0.80 7.31
N ILE A 70 15.22 -0.41 8.32
CA ILE A 70 15.31 0.92 8.93
C ILE A 70 16.59 1.05 9.76
N GLY A 71 17.14 -0.07 10.25
CA GLY A 71 18.34 -0.11 11.10
C GLY A 71 18.09 0.30 12.56
N LYS A 72 16.84 0.32 12.99
CA LYS A 72 16.45 0.64 14.38
C LYS A 72 15.19 -0.14 14.78
N PRO A 73 15.16 -0.71 15.99
CA PRO A 73 13.92 -1.22 16.55
C PRO A 73 12.96 -0.06 16.81
N PHE A 74 11.68 -0.30 16.63
CA PHE A 74 10.63 0.66 16.96
C PHE A 74 9.43 -0.09 17.57
N GLN A 75 8.70 0.62 18.43
CA GLN A 75 7.43 0.13 18.94
C GLN A 75 6.30 0.67 18.09
N TYR A 76 5.25 -0.12 17.96
CA TYR A 76 4.12 0.23 17.10
C TYR A 76 2.81 -0.36 17.62
N ILE A 77 1.73 0.27 17.23
CA ILE A 77 0.37 -0.25 17.36
C ILE A 77 -0.16 -0.43 15.95
N MET A 78 -0.56 -1.65 15.59
CA MET A 78 -1.27 -1.93 14.35
C MET A 78 -2.72 -1.48 14.51
N THR A 79 -3.21 -0.70 13.57
CA THR A 79 -4.60 -0.28 13.51
C THR A 79 -5.33 -1.04 12.41
N ASP A 80 -6.58 -1.34 12.68
CA ASP A 80 -7.61 -1.90 11.80
C ASP A 80 -7.13 -2.53 10.48
N PRO A 81 -6.68 -3.80 10.49
CA PRO A 81 -6.33 -4.49 9.26
C PRO A 81 -7.59 -4.80 8.44
N TRP A 82 -7.46 -4.78 7.12
CA TRP A 82 -8.56 -5.10 6.22
C TRP A 82 -8.08 -5.77 4.93
N LEU A 83 -8.99 -6.55 4.35
CA LEU A 83 -8.84 -7.12 3.02
C LEU A 83 -9.58 -6.22 2.01
N ASN A 84 -8.89 -5.81 0.95
CA ASN A 84 -9.51 -5.13 -0.18
C ASN A 84 -9.78 -6.13 -1.29
N ILE A 85 -10.99 -6.07 -1.85
CA ILE A 85 -11.42 -6.91 -2.98
C ILE A 85 -11.91 -5.98 -4.09
N TYR A 86 -11.27 -6.05 -5.25
CA TYR A 86 -11.62 -5.26 -6.42
C TYR A 86 -12.17 -6.18 -7.51
N SER A 87 -13.46 -6.14 -7.75
CA SER A 87 -14.10 -6.74 -8.91
C SER A 87 -13.74 -5.99 -10.20
N GLN A 88 -14.19 -6.48 -11.34
CA GLN A 88 -13.93 -5.81 -12.63
C GLN A 88 -14.48 -4.37 -12.59
N GLY A 89 -13.64 -3.42 -12.94
CA GLY A 89 -13.93 -1.97 -12.83
C GLY A 89 -13.66 -1.40 -11.43
N GLY A 90 -13.46 -2.24 -10.41
CA GLY A 90 -13.20 -1.80 -9.03
C GLY A 90 -11.91 -0.98 -8.92
N PHE A 91 -11.97 0.12 -8.18
CA PHE A 91 -10.86 1.05 -8.01
C PHE A 91 -10.91 1.71 -6.63
N GLN A 92 -9.82 2.35 -6.26
CA GLN A 92 -9.72 3.23 -5.08
C GLN A 92 -9.13 4.56 -5.53
N GLU A 93 -9.82 5.65 -5.20
CA GLU A 93 -9.33 7.00 -5.48
C GLU A 93 -8.03 7.33 -4.72
N VAL A 94 -7.42 8.44 -5.09
CA VAL A 94 -6.23 8.96 -4.43
C VAL A 94 -6.57 9.42 -3.02
N HIS A 95 -5.88 8.87 -2.03
CA HIS A 95 -6.09 9.16 -0.61
C HIS A 95 -4.79 8.99 0.18
N ASP A 96 -4.82 9.32 1.46
CA ASP A 96 -3.79 9.06 2.45
C ASP A 96 -4.41 8.54 3.77
N HIS A 97 -3.57 8.22 4.72
CA HIS A 97 -3.95 7.78 6.08
C HIS A 97 -3.29 8.68 7.13
N TRP A 98 -3.56 9.95 7.04
CA TRP A 98 -2.90 11.05 7.76
C TRP A 98 -2.80 10.91 9.28
N ASP A 99 -3.65 10.09 9.90
CA ASP A 99 -3.68 9.83 11.35
C ASP A 99 -2.79 8.64 11.78
N ASN A 100 -2.02 8.07 10.83
CA ASN A 100 -1.07 6.99 11.07
C ASN A 100 0.33 7.37 10.57
N ASP A 101 1.35 6.65 11.04
CA ASP A 101 2.75 6.90 10.66
C ASP A 101 3.15 6.07 9.44
N PHE A 102 2.82 4.78 9.44
CA PHE A 102 3.08 3.86 8.35
C PHE A 102 1.81 3.15 7.89
N SER A 103 1.71 2.97 6.59
CA SER A 103 0.74 2.09 5.95
C SER A 103 1.45 0.92 5.30
N CYS A 104 0.78 -0.22 5.21
CA CYS A 104 1.29 -1.35 4.45
C CYS A 104 0.24 -1.94 3.51
N VAL A 105 0.74 -2.56 2.43
CA VAL A 105 -0.05 -3.34 1.48
C VAL A 105 0.68 -4.64 1.17
N LEU A 106 0.02 -5.79 1.39
CA LEU A 106 0.45 -7.10 0.90
C LEU A 106 -0.37 -7.46 -0.34
N PHE A 107 0.32 -7.80 -1.43
CA PHE A 107 -0.30 -8.12 -2.72
C PHE A 107 -0.63 -9.61 -2.79
N LEU A 108 -1.94 -9.93 -2.91
CA LEU A 108 -2.45 -11.31 -2.85
C LEU A 108 -2.73 -11.92 -4.22
N THR A 109 -2.88 -11.07 -5.23
CA THR A 109 -3.18 -11.48 -6.61
C THR A 109 -2.34 -10.70 -7.60
N GLU A 110 -2.18 -11.26 -8.80
CA GLU A 110 -1.52 -10.59 -9.92
C GLU A 110 -2.25 -9.31 -10.36
N GLY A 111 -1.56 -8.47 -11.11
CA GLY A 111 -2.16 -7.30 -11.76
C GLY A 111 -2.36 -6.11 -10.83
N SER A 112 -1.48 -5.91 -9.86
CA SER A 112 -1.53 -4.71 -9.04
C SER A 112 -1.52 -3.45 -9.89
N ASN A 113 -2.56 -2.63 -9.72
CA ASN A 113 -2.68 -1.29 -10.28
C ASN A 113 -2.54 -0.23 -9.18
N PHE A 114 -1.86 -0.57 -8.11
CA PHE A 114 -1.50 0.34 -7.04
C PHE A 114 -0.51 1.39 -7.55
N TYR A 115 -0.68 2.64 -7.14
CA TYR A 115 0.22 3.73 -7.51
C TYR A 115 0.33 4.75 -6.40
N PHE A 116 1.50 5.40 -6.32
CA PHE A 116 1.70 6.61 -5.55
C PHE A 116 1.46 7.83 -6.43
N HIS A 117 0.82 8.85 -5.87
CA HIS A 117 0.51 10.09 -6.55
C HIS A 117 1.40 11.23 -6.03
N ASP A 118 2.07 11.94 -6.93
CA ASP A 118 2.92 13.08 -6.55
C ASP A 118 2.13 14.39 -6.57
N ARG A 119 1.89 14.96 -5.41
CA ARG A 119 1.25 16.30 -5.27
C ARG A 119 2.05 17.42 -5.91
N ASN A 120 3.36 17.29 -5.99
CA ASN A 120 4.25 18.35 -6.43
C ASN A 120 4.52 18.35 -7.94
N LYS A 121 3.93 17.41 -8.66
CA LYS A 121 4.17 17.21 -10.08
C LYS A 121 3.97 18.45 -10.94
N ILE A 122 2.93 19.23 -10.70
CA ILE A 122 2.63 20.39 -11.53
C ILE A 122 3.78 21.41 -11.52
N ALA A 123 4.41 21.60 -10.37
CA ALA A 123 5.55 22.52 -10.26
C ALA A 123 6.81 22.00 -10.98
N MET A 124 7.01 20.68 -10.97
CA MET A 124 8.17 20.04 -11.62
C MET A 124 7.94 19.82 -13.12
N SER A 125 6.75 19.44 -13.55
CA SER A 125 6.50 19.03 -14.94
C SER A 125 6.60 20.16 -15.96
N LEU A 126 6.22 21.39 -15.58
CA LEU A 126 6.20 22.52 -16.52
C LEU A 126 7.61 23.07 -16.83
N ARG A 127 8.56 23.00 -15.89
CA ARG A 127 9.91 23.56 -16.03
C ARG A 127 10.97 22.49 -16.27
N MET A 128 10.90 21.38 -15.56
CA MET A 128 11.94 20.34 -15.58
C MET A 128 11.80 19.37 -16.74
N LYS A 129 10.59 19.16 -17.28
CA LYS A 129 10.38 18.31 -18.46
C LYS A 129 11.17 18.79 -19.68
N LYS A 130 11.28 20.12 -19.87
CA LYS A 130 12.09 20.72 -20.94
C LYS A 130 13.59 20.64 -20.66
N LEU A 131 13.99 20.63 -19.38
CA LEU A 131 15.39 20.68 -18.98
C LEU A 131 16.03 19.29 -18.94
N LEU A 132 15.27 18.28 -18.55
CA LEU A 132 15.78 16.92 -18.36
C LEU A 132 15.54 16.03 -19.58
N ASP A 133 14.80 16.52 -20.59
CA ASP A 133 14.36 15.76 -21.76
C ASP A 133 13.86 14.34 -21.41
N HIS A 134 13.23 14.23 -20.23
CA HIS A 134 12.81 12.95 -19.67
C HIS A 134 11.35 12.69 -20.05
N PRO A 135 11.08 11.65 -20.89
CA PRO A 135 9.74 11.39 -21.40
C PRO A 135 8.73 10.94 -20.32
N TYR A 136 9.19 10.67 -19.09
CA TYR A 136 8.39 10.00 -18.07
C TYR A 136 8.37 10.74 -16.72
N ILE A 137 7.98 12.01 -16.72
CA ILE A 137 7.50 12.60 -15.48
C ILE A 137 6.02 12.19 -15.37
N ASN A 138 5.78 11.01 -14.85
CA ASN A 138 4.43 10.53 -14.56
C ASN A 138 3.92 11.13 -13.25
N ASP A 139 2.64 11.46 -13.19
CA ASP A 139 1.94 11.90 -11.97
C ASP A 139 1.94 10.80 -10.92
N ASN A 140 2.03 9.57 -11.42
CA ASN A 140 1.89 8.38 -10.63
C ASN A 140 3.13 7.51 -10.78
N TRP A 141 3.65 7.06 -9.67
CA TRP A 141 4.65 6.01 -9.62
C TRP A 141 3.96 4.67 -9.39
N ILE A 142 4.08 3.76 -10.34
CA ILE A 142 3.52 2.42 -10.25
C ILE A 142 4.64 1.45 -9.87
N PRO A 143 4.70 0.97 -8.62
CA PRO A 143 5.70 0.00 -8.20
C PRO A 143 5.51 -1.33 -8.92
N LYS A 144 6.62 -2.00 -9.24
CA LYS A 144 6.57 -3.38 -9.72
C LYS A 144 6.45 -4.31 -8.53
N VAL A 145 5.36 -5.06 -8.46
CA VAL A 145 5.08 -5.97 -7.36
C VAL A 145 4.69 -7.35 -7.88
N ASN A 146 4.98 -8.36 -7.09
CA ASN A 146 4.56 -9.75 -7.32
C ASN A 146 3.61 -10.18 -6.22
N VAL A 147 2.89 -11.28 -6.43
CA VAL A 147 2.09 -11.92 -5.37
C VAL A 147 3.00 -12.30 -4.20
N GLY A 148 2.61 -11.92 -3.00
CA GLY A 148 3.38 -12.13 -1.77
C GLY A 148 4.38 -11.02 -1.43
N ASP A 149 4.54 -10.02 -2.29
CA ASP A 149 5.28 -8.81 -1.91
C ASP A 149 4.47 -7.99 -0.91
N ILE A 150 5.17 -7.45 0.09
CA ILE A 150 4.62 -6.48 1.04
C ILE A 150 5.37 -5.15 0.88
N MET A 151 4.63 -4.08 0.96
CA MET A 151 5.16 -2.72 0.84
C MET A 151 4.76 -1.91 2.07
N PHE A 152 5.72 -1.20 2.66
CA PHE A 152 5.53 -0.25 3.74
C PHE A 152 5.89 1.15 3.25
N PHE A 153 5.08 2.14 3.60
CA PHE A 153 5.29 3.52 3.20
C PHE A 153 4.71 4.50 4.23
N PRO A 154 5.23 5.72 4.35
CA PRO A 154 4.65 6.76 5.19
C PRO A 154 3.18 7.01 4.87
N SER A 155 2.34 7.02 5.88
CA SER A 155 0.87 7.07 5.72
C SER A 155 0.36 8.35 5.04
N HIS A 156 1.14 9.43 5.08
CA HIS A 156 0.81 10.69 4.40
C HIS A 156 1.03 10.66 2.89
N MET A 157 1.66 9.59 2.36
CA MET A 157 1.86 9.46 0.91
C MET A 157 0.55 9.21 0.21
N LEU A 158 0.19 10.10 -0.72
CA LEU A 158 -0.97 9.90 -1.57
C LEU A 158 -0.80 8.66 -2.44
N HIS A 159 -1.78 7.80 -2.39
CA HIS A 159 -1.81 6.58 -3.18
C HIS A 159 -3.23 6.24 -3.61
N GLY A 160 -3.33 5.37 -4.60
CA GLY A 160 -4.61 4.91 -5.12
C GLY A 160 -4.46 3.59 -5.86
N VAL A 161 -5.57 3.10 -6.36
CA VAL A 161 -5.64 1.86 -7.12
C VAL A 161 -6.47 2.07 -8.37
N SER A 162 -5.85 1.94 -9.54
CA SER A 162 -6.54 2.08 -10.83
C SER A 162 -7.57 0.97 -11.05
N PRO A 163 -8.59 1.19 -11.90
CA PRO A 163 -9.62 0.20 -12.16
C PRO A 163 -9.06 -1.17 -12.53
N ASN A 164 -9.60 -2.21 -11.89
CA ASN A 164 -9.30 -3.59 -12.25
C ASN A 164 -9.87 -3.92 -13.63
N LYS A 165 -9.01 -4.15 -14.62
CA LYS A 165 -9.43 -4.46 -16.00
C LYS A 165 -9.69 -5.95 -16.21
N SER A 166 -9.25 -6.80 -15.27
CA SER A 166 -9.47 -8.24 -15.34
C SER A 166 -10.87 -8.62 -14.88
N LYS A 167 -11.36 -9.77 -15.31
CA LYS A 167 -12.54 -10.41 -14.74
C LYS A 167 -12.24 -11.11 -13.41
N GLU A 168 -10.96 -11.42 -13.17
CA GLU A 168 -10.51 -12.01 -11.90
C GLU A 168 -10.51 -10.96 -10.80
N LEU A 169 -10.83 -11.39 -9.59
CA LEU A 169 -10.79 -10.54 -8.40
C LEU A 169 -9.34 -10.16 -8.10
N ARG A 170 -9.08 -8.88 -7.91
CA ARG A 170 -7.82 -8.41 -7.37
C ARG A 170 -7.97 -8.19 -5.86
N LYS A 171 -6.99 -8.68 -5.09
CA LYS A 171 -7.04 -8.64 -3.64
C LYS A 171 -5.74 -8.10 -3.06
N THR A 172 -5.86 -7.32 -1.99
CA THR A 172 -4.73 -6.88 -1.17
C THR A 172 -5.14 -6.89 0.30
N PHE A 173 -4.21 -7.26 1.16
CA PHE A 173 -4.32 -6.99 2.60
C PHE A 173 -3.68 -5.65 2.89
N SER A 174 -4.27 -4.87 3.80
CA SER A 174 -3.74 -3.59 4.23
C SER A 174 -3.91 -3.41 5.72
N CYS A 175 -3.01 -2.67 6.33
CA CYS A 175 -3.13 -2.16 7.70
C CYS A 175 -2.28 -0.90 7.86
N ASN A 176 -2.52 -0.18 8.95
CA ASN A 176 -1.76 0.99 9.32
C ASN A 176 -1.08 0.79 10.67
N PHE A 177 -0.06 1.59 10.94
CA PHE A 177 0.72 1.55 12.17
C PHE A 177 0.91 2.94 12.73
N LYS A 178 0.77 3.05 14.04
CA LYS A 178 1.27 4.21 14.81
C LYS A 178 2.56 3.80 15.51
N ILE A 179 3.59 4.62 15.36
CA ILE A 179 4.83 4.46 16.10
C ILE A 179 4.58 4.98 17.51
N THR A 180 4.99 4.22 18.50
CA THR A 180 4.91 4.65 19.89
C THR A 180 6.31 5.02 20.38
N ASP A 181 6.41 6.13 21.10
CA ASP A 181 7.66 6.51 21.76
C ASP A 181 8.02 5.48 22.84
N ASN A 182 9.32 5.20 22.96
CA ASN A 182 9.88 4.35 24.03
C ASN A 182 9.80 5.07 25.38
#